data_d5d0f20f32e856659a018ac6c6671d01
#
_entry.id   d5d0f20f32e856659a018ac6c6671d01
#
_cell.length_a   1.000
_cell.length_b   1.000
_cell.length_c   1.000
_cell.angle_alpha   90.00
_cell.angle_beta   90.00
_cell.angle_gamma   90.00
#
_symmetry.space_group_name_H-M   'P 1'
#
loop_
_entity.id
_entity.type
_entity.pdbx_description
1 polymer ?
#
loop_
_entity_poly.entity_id
_entity_poly.type
_entity_poly.pdbx_seq_one_letter_code
_entity_poly.pdbx_strand_id
1 'polypeptide(L)'
;MSPETGAAVLRPMTTTDLPGVMELELALFGEESWSRDMLAGELRQQPASRHYLVAEDEAGQVIGYGGLLAAGTQADVVTLAVSTARWGQGIGSQLLAALLDEARGRGCAEVFLEVRMDNVRAQRLYRDRGFTEIGIRRGYYQPSGADALVMRLDLASEPAGGPR
;
A
#
# COMPACT_ATOMS: atom_id res chain seq x y z
N MET A 1 -12.45 14.27 20.73
CA MET A 1 -12.33 13.98 20.23
C MET A 1 -11.66 13.60 19.84
N SER A 2 -11.33 13.13 19.85
CA SER A 2 -10.63 12.75 19.53
C SER A 2 -10.33 12.51 18.69
N PRO A 3 -10.39 12.35 18.58
CA PRO A 3 -10.07 12.06 17.79
C PRO A 3 -9.56 12.12 16.89
N GLU A 4 -10.09 12.34 16.54
CA GLU A 4 -9.51 12.50 15.49
C GLU A 4 -8.22 12.09 15.49
N THR A 5 -7.85 11.59 16.45
CA THR A 5 -6.57 11.11 16.51
C THR A 5 -6.35 10.15 15.45
N GLY A 6 -6.54 9.49 14.85
CA GLY A 6 -6.15 8.64 13.83
C GLY A 6 -6.17 9.23 12.47
N ALA A 7 -6.74 10.39 12.34
CA ALA A 7 -6.84 10.96 11.03
C ALA A 7 -5.48 11.36 10.53
N ALA A 8 -5.15 10.91 9.36
CA ALA A 8 -3.91 11.26 8.70
C ALA A 8 -4.24 11.98 7.41
N VAL A 9 -3.35 12.85 6.97
CA VAL A 9 -3.50 13.53 5.69
C VAL A 9 -2.73 12.73 4.65
N LEU A 10 -3.42 12.34 3.59
CA LEU A 10 -2.78 11.64 2.48
C LEU A 10 -2.41 12.65 1.40
N ARG A 11 -1.23 12.50 0.85
CA ARG A 11 -0.79 13.33 -0.26
C ARG A 11 0.19 12.56 -1.12
N PRO A 12 0.46 13.02 -2.35
CA PRO A 12 1.44 12.33 -3.19
C PRO A 12 2.82 12.33 -2.55
N MET A 13 3.51 11.21 -2.67
CA MET A 13 4.88 11.09 -2.21
C MET A 13 5.81 11.81 -3.17
N THR A 14 6.78 12.53 -2.63
CA THR A 14 7.80 13.20 -3.43
C THR A 14 9.17 12.77 -2.92
N THR A 15 10.22 13.18 -3.63
CA THR A 15 11.58 12.81 -3.25
C THR A 15 11.97 13.36 -1.87
N THR A 16 11.35 14.45 -1.43
CA THR A 16 11.62 14.96 -0.09
C THR A 16 11.11 14.04 1.00
N ASP A 17 10.22 13.12 0.67
CA ASP A 17 9.69 12.16 1.63
C ASP A 17 10.58 10.95 1.81
N LEU A 18 11.56 10.74 0.91
CA LEU A 18 12.36 9.52 0.93
C LEU A 18 13.06 9.25 2.25
N PRO A 19 13.68 10.24 2.93
CA PRO A 19 14.28 9.93 4.23
C PRO A 19 13.28 9.35 5.23
N GLY A 20 12.11 9.97 5.38
CA GLY A 20 11.10 9.51 6.31
C GLY A 20 10.52 8.16 5.91
N VAL A 21 10.29 7.97 4.61
CA VAL A 21 9.76 6.71 4.11
C VAL A 21 10.78 5.59 4.34
N MET A 22 12.07 5.85 4.07
CA MET A 22 13.10 4.83 4.26
C MET A 22 13.27 4.45 5.72
N GLU A 23 13.13 5.42 6.62
CA GLU A 23 13.19 5.14 8.04
C GLU A 23 12.09 4.15 8.43
N LEU A 24 10.89 4.39 7.93
CA LEU A 24 9.75 3.53 8.18
C LEU A 24 9.92 2.16 7.52
N GLU A 25 10.42 2.15 6.30
CA GLU A 25 10.66 0.92 5.54
C GLU A 25 11.64 0.01 6.29
N LEU A 26 12.76 0.57 6.74
CA LEU A 26 13.76 -0.20 7.46
C LEU A 26 13.23 -0.71 8.81
N ALA A 27 12.45 0.11 9.51
CA ALA A 27 11.89 -0.30 10.79
C ALA A 27 10.91 -1.45 10.63
N LEU A 28 10.16 -1.49 9.54
CA LEU A 28 9.12 -2.49 9.33
C LEU A 28 9.63 -3.76 8.64
N PHE A 29 10.57 -3.63 7.73
CA PHE A 29 10.94 -4.74 6.86
C PHE A 29 12.40 -5.18 6.98
N GLY A 30 13.24 -4.39 7.66
CA GLY A 30 14.61 -4.81 7.93
C GLY A 30 15.38 -5.14 6.67
N GLU A 31 15.91 -6.36 6.62
CA GLU A 31 16.73 -6.79 5.48
C GLU A 31 15.93 -6.96 4.20
N GLU A 32 14.62 -7.00 4.29
CA GLU A 32 13.77 -7.14 3.10
C GLU A 32 13.25 -5.79 2.63
N SER A 33 13.74 -4.69 3.19
CA SER A 33 13.31 -3.37 2.77
C SER A 33 13.77 -3.05 1.36
N TRP A 34 13.00 -2.22 0.69
CA TRP A 34 13.42 -1.64 -0.58
C TRP A 34 14.58 -0.68 -0.30
N SER A 35 15.43 -0.49 -1.30
CA SER A 35 16.47 0.52 -1.20
C SER A 35 15.89 1.89 -1.55
N ARG A 36 16.61 2.93 -1.13
CA ARG A 36 16.25 4.28 -1.49
C ARG A 36 16.21 4.46 -3.01
N ASP A 37 17.17 3.86 -3.71
CA ASP A 37 17.23 3.97 -5.18
C ASP A 37 16.03 3.31 -5.83
N MET A 38 15.56 2.20 -5.29
CA MET A 38 14.36 1.54 -5.81
C MET A 38 13.14 2.45 -5.67
N LEU A 39 12.96 3.05 -4.50
CA LEU A 39 11.84 3.96 -4.29
C LEU A 39 11.96 5.20 -5.16
N ALA A 40 13.16 5.77 -5.28
CA ALA A 40 13.37 6.92 -6.15
C ALA A 40 13.02 6.57 -7.59
N GLY A 41 13.38 5.36 -8.03
CA GLY A 41 13.04 4.89 -9.37
C GLY A 41 11.54 4.80 -9.60
N GLU A 42 10.81 4.33 -8.57
CA GLU A 42 9.36 4.27 -8.66
C GLU A 42 8.76 5.67 -8.78
N LEU A 43 9.25 6.62 -8.01
CA LEU A 43 8.72 7.98 -8.05
C LEU A 43 8.94 8.65 -9.38
N ARG A 44 10.02 8.33 -10.08
CA ARG A 44 10.28 8.89 -11.41
C ARG A 44 9.22 8.49 -12.42
N GLN A 45 8.45 7.44 -12.15
CA GLN A 45 7.41 6.97 -13.05
C GLN A 45 6.03 7.51 -12.69
N GLN A 46 5.95 8.40 -11.71
CA GLN A 46 4.72 9.12 -11.42
C GLN A 46 4.57 10.30 -12.36
N PRO A 47 3.37 10.60 -12.77
CA PRO A 47 2.13 9.87 -12.57
C PRO A 47 1.82 8.85 -13.66
N ALA A 48 2.72 8.65 -14.60
CA ALA A 48 2.42 7.88 -15.81
C ALA A 48 1.93 6.47 -15.46
N SER A 49 2.75 5.69 -14.75
CA SER A 49 2.36 4.30 -14.42
C SER A 49 2.36 4.05 -12.91
N ARG A 50 2.76 5.01 -12.12
CA ARG A 50 2.86 4.85 -10.66
C ARG A 50 2.07 5.91 -9.94
N HIS A 51 1.58 5.55 -8.76
CA HIS A 51 0.90 6.51 -7.88
C HIS A 51 1.29 6.15 -6.44
N TYR A 52 2.12 6.99 -5.84
CA TYR A 52 2.59 6.77 -4.48
C TYR A 52 2.05 7.84 -3.55
N LEU A 53 1.62 7.42 -2.37
CA LEU A 53 1.06 8.32 -1.36
C LEU A 53 1.83 8.17 -0.07
N VAL A 54 1.91 9.26 0.69
CA VAL A 54 2.30 9.23 2.09
C VAL A 54 1.12 9.64 2.93
N ALA A 55 1.07 9.11 4.15
CA ALA A 55 0.16 9.56 5.18
C ALA A 55 1.00 10.30 6.22
N GLU A 56 0.61 11.51 6.56
CA GLU A 56 1.36 12.25 7.56
C GLU A 56 0.46 12.67 8.70
N ASP A 57 1.05 12.80 9.88
CA ASP A 57 0.32 13.21 11.07
C ASP A 57 0.28 14.73 11.16
N GLU A 58 -0.24 15.23 12.27
CA GLU A 58 -0.41 16.67 12.48
C GLU A 58 0.91 17.42 12.49
N ALA A 59 1.99 16.74 12.82
CA ALA A 59 3.32 17.37 12.84
C ALA A 59 4.01 17.27 11.50
N GLY A 60 3.35 16.68 10.49
CA GLY A 60 3.94 16.49 9.17
C GLY A 60 4.88 15.30 9.07
N GLN A 61 4.87 14.43 10.06
CA GLN A 61 5.72 13.25 10.05
C GLN A 61 5.08 12.14 9.24
N VAL A 62 5.86 11.46 8.40
CA VAL A 62 5.36 10.33 7.62
C VAL A 62 5.10 9.15 8.55
N ILE A 63 3.85 8.69 8.58
CA ILE A 63 3.43 7.58 9.43
C ILE A 63 2.93 6.39 8.62
N GLY A 64 2.87 6.52 7.31
CA GLY A 64 2.51 5.43 6.43
C GLY A 64 2.73 5.82 4.99
N TYR A 65 2.70 4.84 4.12
CA TYR A 65 2.83 5.08 2.69
C TYR A 65 2.27 3.89 1.91
N GLY A 66 1.97 4.13 0.64
CA GLY A 66 1.53 3.08 -0.24
C GLY A 66 1.82 3.42 -1.69
N GLY A 67 1.86 2.42 -2.53
CA GLY A 67 2.16 2.61 -3.94
C GLY A 67 1.36 1.71 -4.84
N LEU A 68 0.98 2.24 -5.99
CA LEU A 68 0.21 1.55 -7.01
C LEU A 68 0.97 1.59 -8.33
N LEU A 69 0.98 0.47 -9.02
CA LEU A 69 1.43 0.39 -10.40
C LEU A 69 0.19 0.12 -11.25
N ALA A 70 -0.06 0.94 -12.25
CA ALA A 70 -1.22 0.76 -13.13
C ALA A 70 -0.76 0.62 -14.57
N ALA A 71 -1.21 -0.44 -15.24
CA ALA A 71 -0.86 -0.71 -16.63
C ALA A 71 -2.10 -1.27 -17.32
N GLY A 72 -2.64 -0.53 -18.29
CA GLY A 72 -3.84 -0.97 -18.98
C GLY A 72 -5.01 -1.10 -18.04
N THR A 73 -5.62 -2.27 -17.98
CA THR A 73 -6.77 -2.52 -17.12
C THR A 73 -6.41 -3.19 -15.80
N GLN A 74 -5.12 -3.35 -15.53
CA GLN A 74 -4.67 -4.02 -14.30
C GLN A 74 -3.82 -3.08 -13.47
N ALA A 75 -3.90 -3.24 -12.16
CA ALA A 75 -3.07 -2.51 -11.24
C ALA A 75 -2.51 -3.46 -10.18
N ASP A 76 -1.40 -3.06 -9.57
CA ASP A 76 -0.82 -3.78 -8.45
C ASP A 76 -0.63 -2.82 -7.30
N VAL A 77 -1.00 -3.26 -6.10
CA VAL A 77 -0.57 -2.58 -4.89
C VAL A 77 0.83 -3.09 -4.61
N VAL A 78 1.83 -2.25 -4.89
CA VAL A 78 3.23 -2.69 -4.80
C VAL A 78 3.76 -2.62 -3.39
N THR A 79 3.21 -1.75 -2.57
CA THR A 79 3.63 -1.64 -1.17
C THR A 79 2.54 -0.92 -0.38
N LEU A 80 2.45 -1.23 0.91
CA LEU A 80 1.53 -0.57 1.83
C LEU A 80 2.07 -0.78 3.23
N ALA A 81 2.34 0.29 3.93
CA ALA A 81 2.97 0.18 5.24
C ALA A 81 2.50 1.30 6.15
N VAL A 82 2.35 0.97 7.44
CA VAL A 82 1.96 1.94 8.47
C VAL A 82 2.85 1.71 9.68
N SER A 83 3.33 2.79 10.27
CA SER A 83 4.11 2.74 11.50
C SER A 83 3.38 1.91 12.55
N THR A 84 4.10 1.02 13.24
CA THR A 84 3.48 0.15 14.24
C THR A 84 2.82 0.95 15.35
N ALA A 85 3.34 2.12 15.67
CA ALA A 85 2.77 2.98 16.71
C ALA A 85 1.38 3.50 16.32
N ARG A 86 1.04 3.42 15.04
CA ARG A 86 -0.25 3.92 14.54
C ARG A 86 -1.18 2.82 14.07
N TRP A 87 -0.87 1.57 14.37
CA TRP A 87 -1.74 0.46 14.00
C TRP A 87 -3.08 0.58 14.72
N GLY A 88 -4.14 0.13 14.08
CA GLY A 88 -5.47 0.16 14.67
C GLY A 88 -6.20 1.47 14.52
N GLN A 89 -5.62 2.43 13.81
CA GLN A 89 -6.22 3.76 13.62
C GLN A 89 -6.83 3.95 12.23
N GLY A 90 -6.83 2.91 11.41
CA GLY A 90 -7.47 2.98 10.09
C GLY A 90 -6.61 3.59 8.99
N ILE A 91 -5.34 3.86 9.25
CA ILE A 91 -4.49 4.52 8.25
C ILE A 91 -4.22 3.61 7.06
N GLY A 92 -3.98 2.32 7.32
CA GLY A 92 -3.79 1.36 6.23
C GLY A 92 -5.01 1.26 5.34
N SER A 93 -6.19 1.22 5.95
CA SER A 93 -7.44 1.19 5.21
C SER A 93 -7.64 2.46 4.38
N GLN A 94 -7.27 3.60 4.93
CA GLN A 94 -7.35 4.89 4.26
C GLN A 94 -6.43 4.93 3.04
N LEU A 95 -5.19 4.47 3.22
CA LEU A 95 -4.23 4.40 2.12
C LEU A 95 -4.72 3.45 1.02
N LEU A 96 -5.17 2.27 1.42
CA LEU A 96 -5.64 1.29 0.44
C LEU A 96 -6.84 1.82 -0.33
N ALA A 97 -7.79 2.46 0.35
CA ALA A 97 -8.96 3.03 -0.33
C ALA A 97 -8.53 4.06 -1.38
N ALA A 98 -7.57 4.90 -1.04
CA ALA A 98 -7.10 5.92 -1.96
C ALA A 98 -6.40 5.30 -3.18
N LEU A 99 -5.62 4.24 -2.97
CA LEU A 99 -4.97 3.54 -4.09
C LEU A 99 -6.00 2.88 -5.00
N LEU A 100 -7.03 2.28 -4.42
CA LEU A 100 -8.09 1.64 -5.21
C LEU A 100 -8.91 2.67 -5.98
N ASP A 101 -9.16 3.83 -5.40
CA ASP A 101 -9.83 4.92 -6.11
C ASP A 101 -9.00 5.38 -7.31
N GLU A 102 -7.68 5.45 -7.14
CA GLU A 102 -6.81 5.83 -8.24
C GLU A 102 -6.87 4.76 -9.35
N ALA A 103 -6.87 3.49 -8.99
CA ALA A 103 -6.95 2.41 -9.96
C ALA A 103 -8.25 2.51 -10.77
N ARG A 104 -9.37 2.78 -10.08
CA ARG A 104 -10.66 2.96 -10.76
C ARG A 104 -10.61 4.15 -11.71
N GLY A 105 -10.03 5.25 -11.25
CA GLY A 105 -9.94 6.46 -12.06
C GLY A 105 -9.10 6.27 -13.31
N ARG A 106 -8.18 5.30 -13.29
CA ARG A 106 -7.34 4.98 -14.44
C ARG A 106 -7.96 3.92 -15.35
N GLY A 107 -9.15 3.45 -15.02
CA GLY A 107 -9.85 2.45 -15.83
C GLY A 107 -9.42 1.02 -15.58
N CYS A 108 -8.77 0.76 -14.46
CA CYS A 108 -8.37 -0.61 -14.13
C CYS A 108 -9.58 -1.42 -13.69
N ALA A 109 -9.62 -2.68 -14.09
CA ALA A 109 -10.69 -3.61 -13.75
C ALA A 109 -10.29 -4.54 -12.62
N GLU A 110 -9.01 -4.74 -12.41
CA GLU A 110 -8.49 -5.70 -11.43
C GLU A 110 -7.29 -5.11 -10.71
N VAL A 111 -7.14 -5.50 -9.46
CA VAL A 111 -5.97 -5.12 -8.65
C VAL A 111 -5.39 -6.37 -8.04
N PHE A 112 -4.07 -6.51 -8.10
CA PHE A 112 -3.33 -7.64 -7.55
C PHE A 112 -2.36 -7.15 -6.49
N LEU A 113 -1.98 -8.06 -5.60
CA LEU A 113 -0.91 -7.78 -4.64
C LEU A 113 -0.29 -9.09 -4.16
N GLU A 114 0.93 -8.98 -3.60
CA GLU A 114 1.54 -10.06 -2.85
C GLU A 114 1.65 -9.61 -1.39
N VAL A 115 1.39 -10.53 -0.48
CA VAL A 115 1.53 -10.26 0.95
C VAL A 115 2.19 -11.48 1.61
N ARG A 116 3.05 -11.23 2.61
CA ARG A 116 3.71 -12.36 3.29
C ARG A 116 2.67 -13.28 3.91
N MET A 117 2.94 -14.58 3.78
CA MET A 117 2.04 -15.60 4.33
C MET A 117 1.86 -15.44 5.83
N ASP A 118 2.86 -14.90 6.52
CA ASP A 118 2.79 -14.73 7.97
C ASP A 118 2.25 -13.35 8.39
N ASN A 119 1.91 -12.48 7.44
CA ASN A 119 1.37 -11.17 7.77
C ASN A 119 -0.15 -11.21 7.82
N VAL A 120 -0.69 -11.78 8.88
CA VAL A 120 -2.13 -11.97 9.04
C VAL A 120 -2.87 -10.63 9.09
N ARG A 121 -2.24 -9.64 9.66
CA ARG A 121 -2.83 -8.31 9.81
C ARG A 121 -3.09 -7.66 8.45
N ALA A 122 -2.11 -7.70 7.56
CA ALA A 122 -2.27 -7.15 6.22
C ALA A 122 -3.28 -7.96 5.42
N GLN A 123 -3.24 -9.28 5.55
CA GLN A 123 -4.19 -10.14 4.85
C GLN A 123 -5.62 -9.80 5.24
N ARG A 124 -5.86 -9.54 6.52
CA ARG A 124 -7.20 -9.16 6.98
C ARG A 124 -7.64 -7.84 6.37
N LEU A 125 -6.73 -6.87 6.32
CA LEU A 125 -7.02 -5.58 5.70
C LEU A 125 -7.46 -5.76 4.25
N TYR A 126 -6.75 -6.59 3.50
CA TYR A 126 -7.06 -6.82 2.10
C TYR A 126 -8.37 -7.59 1.93
N ARG A 127 -8.58 -8.62 2.75
CA ARG A 127 -9.83 -9.39 2.68
C ARG A 127 -11.04 -8.52 3.01
N ASP A 128 -10.90 -7.61 3.96
CA ASP A 128 -11.99 -6.71 4.33
C ASP A 128 -12.39 -5.80 3.18
N ARG A 129 -11.47 -5.59 2.23
CA ARG A 129 -11.76 -4.79 1.04
C ARG A 129 -12.21 -5.63 -0.15
N GLY A 130 -12.33 -6.94 0.03
CA GLY A 130 -12.82 -7.81 -1.02
C GLY A 130 -11.77 -8.57 -1.80
N PHE A 131 -10.49 -8.43 -1.45
CA PHE A 131 -9.45 -9.23 -2.08
C PHE A 131 -9.61 -10.69 -1.70
N THR A 132 -9.35 -11.57 -2.66
CA THR A 132 -9.39 -13.02 -2.44
C THR A 132 -8.06 -13.64 -2.84
N GLU A 133 -7.73 -14.78 -2.25
CA GLU A 133 -6.50 -15.49 -2.57
C GLU A 133 -6.61 -16.14 -3.93
N ILE A 134 -5.55 -16.03 -4.72
CA ILE A 134 -5.51 -16.70 -6.01
C ILE A 134 -4.27 -17.56 -6.19
N GLY A 135 -3.31 -17.52 -5.29
CA GLY A 135 -2.13 -18.36 -5.42
C GLY A 135 -1.09 -18.06 -4.37
N ILE A 136 0.01 -18.77 -4.44
CA ILE A 136 1.14 -18.63 -3.53
C ILE A 136 2.39 -18.55 -4.37
N ARG A 137 3.29 -17.61 -4.02
CA ARG A 137 4.62 -17.53 -4.61
C ARG A 137 5.62 -17.99 -3.56
N ARG A 138 6.21 -19.14 -3.78
CA ARG A 138 7.10 -19.72 -2.81
C ARG A 138 8.45 -19.03 -2.84
N GLY A 139 9.00 -18.77 -1.64
CA GLY A 139 10.31 -18.17 -1.49
C GLY A 139 10.41 -16.77 -2.05
N TYR A 140 9.29 -16.07 -2.14
CA TYR A 140 9.22 -14.77 -2.81
C TYR A 140 10.04 -13.70 -2.10
N TYR A 141 10.00 -13.68 -0.77
CA TYR A 141 10.70 -12.66 0.00
C TYR A 141 12.11 -13.13 0.34
N GLN A 142 13.09 -12.26 0.10
CA GLN A 142 14.48 -12.58 0.37
C GLN A 142 15.07 -11.53 1.29
N PRO A 143 15.92 -11.89 2.22
CA PRO A 143 16.62 -13.18 2.34
C PRO A 143 15.88 -14.24 3.13
N SER A 144 14.74 -13.95 3.75
CA SER A 144 14.06 -14.90 4.63
C SER A 144 13.56 -16.15 3.92
N GLY A 145 13.27 -16.04 2.63
CA GLY A 145 12.65 -17.14 1.91
C GLY A 145 11.16 -17.30 2.19
N ALA A 146 10.54 -16.30 2.83
CA ALA A 146 9.13 -16.38 3.15
C ALA A 146 8.27 -16.41 1.89
N ASP A 147 7.18 -17.16 1.95
CA ASP A 147 6.25 -17.25 0.83
C ASP A 147 5.34 -16.04 0.80
N ALA A 148 4.84 -15.73 -0.39
CA ALA A 148 3.85 -14.68 -0.58
C ALA A 148 2.51 -15.29 -0.95
N LEU A 149 1.45 -14.74 -0.38
CA LEU A 149 0.10 -15.01 -0.80
C LEU A 149 -0.24 -14.00 -1.89
N VAL A 150 -0.74 -14.46 -3.02
CA VAL A 150 -1.17 -13.58 -4.11
C VAL A 150 -2.66 -13.37 -3.99
N MET A 151 -3.09 -12.12 -4.01
CA MET A 151 -4.49 -11.76 -3.84
C MET A 151 -4.96 -10.89 -4.99
N ARG A 152 -6.25 -10.93 -5.26
CA ARG A 152 -6.87 -10.20 -6.36
C ARG A 152 -8.18 -9.58 -5.93
N LEU A 153 -8.43 -8.37 -6.42
CA LEU A 153 -9.72 -7.69 -6.25
C LEU A 153 -10.29 -7.38 -7.64
N ASP A 154 -11.55 -7.72 -7.83
CA ASP A 154 -12.27 -7.38 -9.05
C ASP A 154 -12.99 -6.06 -8.80
N LEU A 155 -12.50 -4.98 -9.37
CA LEU A 155 -13.08 -3.67 -9.15
C LEU A 155 -14.48 -3.55 -9.73
N ALA A 156 -14.75 -4.32 -10.78
CA ALA A 156 -16.08 -4.25 -11.41
C ALA A 156 -17.18 -4.83 -10.54
N SER A 157 -16.85 -5.78 -9.65
CA SER A 157 -17.84 -6.39 -8.79
C SER A 157 -17.94 -5.71 -7.43
N GLU A 158 -17.04 -4.78 -7.15
CA GLU A 158 -17.07 -4.07 -5.88
C GLU A 158 -18.26 -3.13 -5.86
N PRO A 159 -18.97 -3.01 -4.74
CA PRO A 159 -20.11 -2.10 -4.68
C PRO A 159 -19.65 -0.70 -5.01
N ALA A 160 -20.18 -0.20 -6.09
CA ALA A 160 -19.75 1.08 -6.57
C ALA A 160 -20.06 2.12 -5.57
N GLY A 161 -19.12 2.95 -5.33
CA GLY A 161 -19.32 4.10 -4.59
C GLY A 161 -20.21 3.94 -3.43
N GLY A 162 -20.60 2.79 -3.17
CA GLY A 162 -21.54 2.59 -2.15
C GLY A 162 -21.19 3.43 -1.00
N PRO A 163 -22.09 3.69 -0.20
CA PRO A 163 -21.83 4.52 0.89
C PRO A 163 -20.70 3.93 1.53
N ARG A 164 -19.90 4.60 1.64
CA ARG A 164 -18.74 4.04 2.14
C ARG A 164 -18.57 4.49 3.44
#